data_b3fb7a31af4161c1e07d13d3b051d66b
#
_entry.id   b3fb7a31af4161c1e07d13d3b051d66b
#
_cell.length_a   1.000
_cell.length_b   1.000
_cell.length_c   1.000
_cell.angle_alpha   90.00
_cell.angle_beta   90.00
_cell.angle_gamma   90.00
#
_symmetry.space_group_name_H-M   'P 1'
#
loop_
_entity.id
_entity.type
_entity.pdbx_description
1 polymer ?
#
loop_
_entity_poly.entity_id
_entity_poly.type
_entity_poly.pdbx_seq_one_letter_code
_entity_poly.pdbx_strand_id
1 'polypeptide(L)'
;MLSGQFDALGKQHEAEKKEKKTEFKTTKKKVVKKDKQEDKQTANSKEDIKKSSPLLIGDSVMVDIGNVFTKKIPNAQIDGKVGRQLVDATPIVKSQYKDYAKKGQKVVVELGTNGAFTKDQLNELLDSFGKADIYLVSIRVPRDYEGRINKLIYEAAEKRSNVHLVDWYKASAGHPEYFAYDGIHLEYAGSKALTDLIVKTMETHATNKK
;
A
#
# COMPACT_ATOMS: atom_id res chain seq x y z
N MET A 1 41.93 29.26 -55.30
CA MET A 1 41.13 29.70 -54.18
C MET A 1 40.20 28.56 -53.72
N LEU A 2 40.75 27.49 -53.09
CA LEU A 2 39.98 26.30 -52.63
C LEU A 2 40.40 25.80 -51.22
N SER A 3 41.24 26.54 -50.49
CA SER A 3 41.69 26.10 -49.14
C SER A 3 40.81 26.55 -47.97
N GLY A 4 39.94 27.56 -48.16
CA GLY A 4 39.14 28.11 -47.07
C GLY A 4 37.84 27.33 -46.77
N GLN A 5 37.33 26.50 -47.68
CA GLN A 5 36.09 25.74 -47.45
C GLN A 5 36.26 24.47 -46.60
N PHE A 6 37.45 23.86 -46.64
CA PHE A 6 37.74 22.66 -45.82
C PHE A 6 37.94 22.99 -44.34
N ASP A 7 38.46 24.17 -44.00
CA ASP A 7 38.68 24.60 -42.61
C ASP A 7 37.37 24.91 -41.90
N ALA A 8 36.36 25.41 -42.60
CA ALA A 8 35.04 25.73 -42.02
C ALA A 8 34.23 24.45 -41.69
N LEU A 9 34.31 23.40 -42.53
CA LEU A 9 33.65 22.12 -42.26
C LEU A 9 34.27 21.37 -41.07
N GLY A 10 35.61 21.42 -40.91
CA GLY A 10 36.29 20.81 -39.78
C GLY A 10 35.90 21.41 -38.42
N LYS A 11 35.73 22.73 -38.36
CA LYS A 11 35.34 23.45 -37.17
C LYS A 11 33.85 23.21 -36.78
N GLN A 12 32.95 23.05 -37.75
CA GLN A 12 31.56 22.68 -37.50
C GLN A 12 31.42 21.27 -36.94
N HIS A 13 32.17 20.30 -37.47
CA HIS A 13 32.16 18.90 -36.97
C HIS A 13 32.73 18.76 -35.54
N GLU A 14 33.72 19.58 -35.17
CA GLU A 14 34.23 19.58 -33.77
C GLU A 14 33.28 20.25 -32.78
N ALA A 15 32.55 21.28 -33.19
CA ALA A 15 31.51 21.93 -32.37
C ALA A 15 30.34 20.97 -32.08
N GLU A 16 29.80 20.29 -33.10
CA GLU A 16 28.75 19.30 -32.94
C GLU A 16 29.15 18.10 -32.05
N LYS A 17 30.40 17.63 -32.15
CA LYS A 17 30.93 16.58 -31.27
C LYS A 17 31.05 17.05 -29.80
N LYS A 18 31.38 18.30 -29.55
CA LYS A 18 31.46 18.88 -28.20
C LYS A 18 30.06 19.07 -27.58
N GLU A 19 29.09 19.57 -28.34
CA GLU A 19 27.70 19.69 -27.89
C GLU A 19 27.07 18.34 -27.53
N LYS A 20 27.15 17.35 -28.43
CA LYS A 20 26.63 15.99 -28.14
C LYS A 20 27.29 15.34 -26.93
N LYS A 21 28.57 15.58 -26.69
CA LYS A 21 29.30 15.05 -25.53
C LYS A 21 28.89 15.75 -24.21
N THR A 22 28.49 17.02 -24.29
CA THR A 22 28.03 17.82 -23.15
C THR A 22 26.58 17.45 -22.79
N GLU A 23 25.70 17.29 -23.77
CA GLU A 23 24.33 16.83 -23.55
C GLU A 23 24.28 15.43 -22.94
N PHE A 24 25.11 14.49 -23.44
CA PHE A 24 25.17 13.13 -22.92
C PHE A 24 25.69 13.07 -21.46
N LYS A 25 26.63 13.93 -21.09
CA LYS A 25 27.12 14.05 -19.71
C LYS A 25 26.08 14.69 -18.78
N THR A 26 25.31 15.66 -19.28
CA THR A 26 24.25 16.33 -18.51
C THR A 26 23.06 15.40 -18.27
N THR A 27 22.68 14.61 -19.27
CA THR A 27 21.60 13.62 -19.16
C THR A 27 21.97 12.49 -18.19
N LYS A 28 23.19 11.94 -18.28
CA LYS A 28 23.68 10.95 -17.30
C LYS A 28 23.73 11.49 -15.86
N LYS A 29 24.17 12.74 -15.65
CA LYS A 29 24.16 13.34 -14.31
C LYS A 29 22.76 13.57 -13.76
N LYS A 30 21.77 13.91 -14.61
CA LYS A 30 20.36 14.03 -14.19
C LYS A 30 19.74 12.68 -13.82
N VAL A 31 19.98 11.62 -14.61
CA VAL A 31 19.47 10.27 -14.33
C VAL A 31 20.06 9.73 -13.03
N VAL A 32 21.39 9.77 -12.86
CA VAL A 32 22.04 9.28 -11.61
C VAL A 32 21.63 10.08 -10.37
N LYS A 33 21.30 11.37 -10.49
CA LYS A 33 20.77 12.14 -9.36
C LYS A 33 19.33 11.77 -9.02
N LYS A 34 18.51 11.46 -10.03
CA LYS A 34 17.12 11.04 -9.85
C LYS A 34 17.06 9.67 -9.15
N ASP A 35 17.84 8.68 -9.63
CA ASP A 35 17.89 7.35 -9.02
C ASP A 35 18.37 7.40 -7.56
N LYS A 36 19.41 8.18 -7.25
CA LYS A 36 19.87 8.36 -5.85
C LYS A 36 18.88 9.09 -4.94
N GLN A 37 17.99 9.90 -5.49
CA GLN A 37 16.98 10.63 -4.74
C GLN A 37 15.76 9.73 -4.48
N GLU A 38 15.37 8.89 -5.44
CA GLU A 38 14.34 7.87 -5.31
C GLU A 38 14.74 6.79 -4.28
N ASP A 39 15.99 6.31 -4.32
CA ASP A 39 16.52 5.34 -3.36
C ASP A 39 16.50 5.87 -1.92
N LYS A 40 16.90 7.14 -1.72
CA LYS A 40 16.85 7.78 -0.39
C LYS A 40 15.43 8.00 0.11
N GLN A 41 14.51 8.36 -0.76
CA GLN A 41 13.11 8.59 -0.41
C GLN A 41 12.42 7.27 -0.05
N THR A 42 12.72 6.20 -0.77
CA THR A 42 12.23 4.85 -0.49
C THR A 42 12.78 4.31 0.83
N ALA A 43 14.06 4.51 1.12
CA ALA A 43 14.67 4.12 2.39
C ALA A 43 14.05 4.86 3.58
N ASN A 44 13.82 6.18 3.47
CA ASN A 44 13.18 6.98 4.50
C ASN A 44 11.72 6.54 4.74
N SER A 45 10.95 6.25 3.68
CA SER A 45 9.56 5.79 3.82
C SER A 45 9.46 4.45 4.54
N LYS A 46 10.39 3.52 4.29
CA LYS A 46 10.46 2.23 5.00
C LYS A 46 10.74 2.41 6.49
N GLU A 47 11.67 3.27 6.85
CA GLU A 47 12.00 3.55 8.24
C GLU A 47 10.84 4.26 8.95
N ASP A 48 10.17 5.21 8.30
CA ASP A 48 8.99 5.90 8.82
C ASP A 48 7.83 4.92 9.07
N ILE A 49 7.60 3.96 8.17
CA ILE A 49 6.58 2.93 8.36
C ILE A 49 6.95 2.00 9.49
N LYS A 50 8.20 1.56 9.58
CA LYS A 50 8.67 0.66 10.66
C LYS A 50 8.52 1.29 12.05
N LYS A 51 8.68 2.61 12.16
CA LYS A 51 8.51 3.37 13.42
C LYS A 51 7.07 3.79 13.70
N SER A 52 6.16 3.64 12.73
CA SER A 52 4.77 4.03 12.91
C SER A 52 4.02 3.11 13.88
N SER A 53 2.88 3.59 14.38
CA SER A 53 2.00 2.84 15.27
C SER A 53 0.63 2.66 14.62
N PRO A 54 0.51 1.87 13.54
CA PRO A 54 -0.75 1.67 12.86
C PRO A 54 -1.73 0.86 13.72
N LEU A 55 -3.03 1.17 13.57
CA LEU A 55 -4.10 0.31 14.04
C LEU A 55 -4.44 -0.72 12.96
N LEU A 56 -4.49 -1.99 13.32
CA LEU A 56 -5.04 -3.05 12.50
C LEU A 56 -6.33 -3.53 13.13
N ILE A 57 -7.47 -3.31 12.46
CA ILE A 57 -8.78 -3.77 12.93
C ILE A 57 -9.36 -4.77 11.95
N GLY A 58 -9.79 -5.93 12.45
CA GLY A 58 -10.28 -6.99 11.59
C GLY A 58 -10.89 -8.16 12.34
N ASP A 59 -11.10 -9.23 11.59
CA ASP A 59 -11.64 -10.49 12.11
C ASP A 59 -10.54 -11.52 12.43
N SER A 60 -10.79 -12.81 12.20
CA SER A 60 -9.82 -13.88 12.47
C SER A 60 -8.57 -13.78 11.58
N VAL A 61 -8.68 -13.29 10.35
CA VAL A 61 -7.54 -13.09 9.46
C VAL A 61 -6.55 -12.07 10.06
N MET A 62 -7.08 -11.05 10.73
CA MET A 62 -6.24 -10.07 11.44
C MET A 62 -5.56 -10.69 12.66
N VAL A 63 -6.20 -11.66 13.33
CA VAL A 63 -5.58 -12.44 14.41
C VAL A 63 -4.42 -13.27 13.84
N ASP A 64 -4.62 -13.93 12.69
CA ASP A 64 -3.61 -14.78 12.05
C ASP A 64 -2.32 -14.01 11.71
N ILE A 65 -2.43 -12.77 11.23
CA ILE A 65 -1.26 -11.96 10.87
C ILE A 65 -0.63 -11.22 12.04
N GLY A 66 -1.31 -11.07 13.18
CA GLY A 66 -0.92 -10.19 14.28
C GLY A 66 0.54 -10.36 14.73
N ASN A 67 0.96 -11.60 14.99
CA ASN A 67 2.32 -11.91 15.40
C ASN A 67 3.38 -11.65 14.31
N VAL A 68 3.04 -11.90 13.06
CA VAL A 68 3.95 -11.65 11.92
C VAL A 68 4.08 -10.16 11.68
N PHE A 69 2.97 -9.43 11.79
CA PHE A 69 2.93 -7.98 11.57
C PHE A 69 3.73 -7.22 12.64
N THR A 70 3.54 -7.55 13.92
CA THR A 70 4.25 -6.88 15.04
C THR A 70 5.75 -7.15 15.03
N LYS A 71 6.22 -8.27 14.46
CA LYS A 71 7.66 -8.48 14.22
C LYS A 71 8.25 -7.48 13.21
N LYS A 72 7.45 -7.00 12.24
CA LYS A 72 7.88 -6.01 11.25
C LYS A 72 7.67 -4.58 11.71
N ILE A 73 6.55 -4.31 12.37
CA ILE A 73 6.14 -3.00 12.88
C ILE A 73 5.80 -3.15 14.37
N PRO A 74 6.81 -3.05 15.25
CA PRO A 74 6.66 -3.40 16.68
C PRO A 74 5.61 -2.56 17.43
N ASN A 75 5.35 -1.33 16.97
CA ASN A 75 4.39 -0.42 17.61
C ASN A 75 2.97 -0.55 17.04
N ALA A 76 2.70 -1.54 16.19
CA ALA A 76 1.35 -1.76 15.66
C ALA A 76 0.39 -2.20 16.77
N GLN A 77 -0.81 -1.63 16.77
CA GLN A 77 -1.91 -2.06 17.62
C GLN A 77 -2.80 -3.02 16.83
N ILE A 78 -2.92 -4.26 17.29
CA ILE A 78 -3.71 -5.30 16.64
C ILE A 78 -5.03 -5.47 17.39
N ASP A 79 -6.15 -5.22 16.71
CA ASP A 79 -7.51 -5.48 17.18
C ASP A 79 -8.19 -6.48 16.23
N GLY A 80 -7.73 -7.73 16.27
CA GLY A 80 -8.35 -8.86 15.61
C GLY A 80 -9.31 -9.59 16.55
N LYS A 81 -10.49 -9.96 16.05
CA LYS A 81 -11.48 -10.75 16.82
C LYS A 81 -12.14 -11.78 15.93
N VAL A 82 -12.00 -13.05 16.29
CA VAL A 82 -12.66 -14.16 15.59
C VAL A 82 -14.17 -13.90 15.48
N GLY A 83 -14.73 -14.06 14.29
CA GLY A 83 -16.15 -13.90 14.01
C GLY A 83 -16.65 -12.45 13.92
N ARG A 84 -15.76 -11.44 14.02
CA ARG A 84 -16.18 -10.02 13.93
C ARG A 84 -16.79 -9.74 12.55
N GLN A 85 -17.95 -9.11 12.55
CA GLN A 85 -18.56 -8.54 11.36
C GLN A 85 -18.19 -7.06 11.22
N LEU A 86 -18.33 -6.49 10.02
CA LEU A 86 -18.00 -5.07 9.79
C LEU A 86 -18.82 -4.14 10.68
N VAL A 87 -20.09 -4.43 10.90
CA VAL A 87 -21.00 -3.62 11.74
C VAL A 87 -20.54 -3.55 13.20
N ASP A 88 -19.84 -4.56 13.70
CA ASP A 88 -19.34 -4.60 15.07
C ASP A 88 -18.13 -3.66 15.26
N ALA A 89 -17.38 -3.38 14.19
CA ALA A 89 -16.19 -2.55 14.24
C ALA A 89 -16.51 -1.05 14.41
N THR A 90 -17.56 -0.56 13.77
CA THR A 90 -17.90 0.88 13.79
C THR A 90 -18.08 1.47 15.20
N PRO A 91 -18.85 0.89 16.12
CA PRO A 91 -18.96 1.41 17.48
C PRO A 91 -17.64 1.32 18.26
N ILE A 92 -16.83 0.30 18.01
CA ILE A 92 -15.50 0.15 18.62
C ILE A 92 -14.58 1.29 18.20
N VAL A 93 -14.52 1.59 16.90
CA VAL A 93 -13.72 2.70 16.39
C VAL A 93 -14.17 4.02 16.99
N LYS A 94 -15.46 4.30 17.00
CA LYS A 94 -16.05 5.53 17.55
C LYS A 94 -15.80 5.70 19.06
N SER A 95 -15.67 4.62 19.82
CA SER A 95 -15.46 4.68 21.27
C SER A 95 -14.00 4.60 21.68
N GLN A 96 -13.23 3.66 21.11
CA GLN A 96 -11.89 3.30 21.59
C GLN A 96 -10.76 3.87 20.73
N TYR A 97 -11.00 4.14 19.43
CA TYR A 97 -9.95 4.49 18.46
C TYR A 97 -10.09 5.89 17.86
N LYS A 98 -10.70 6.82 18.60
CA LYS A 98 -10.86 8.23 18.16
C LYS A 98 -9.54 8.91 17.79
N ASP A 99 -8.45 8.53 18.45
CA ASP A 99 -7.13 9.11 18.18
C ASP A 99 -6.56 8.69 16.83
N TYR A 100 -7.05 7.60 16.27
CA TYR A 100 -6.69 7.17 14.92
C TYR A 100 -7.44 7.93 13.80
N ALA A 101 -8.45 8.73 14.11
CA ALA A 101 -9.23 9.49 13.13
C ALA A 101 -8.51 10.76 12.59
N LYS A 102 -7.24 10.95 12.92
CA LYS A 102 -6.45 12.15 12.60
C LYS A 102 -5.59 11.95 11.35
N LYS A 103 -5.29 13.05 10.66
CA LYS A 103 -4.33 13.06 9.55
C LYS A 103 -2.96 12.52 10.01
N GLY A 104 -2.36 11.66 9.19
CA GLY A 104 -1.07 11.03 9.49
C GLY A 104 -1.16 9.70 10.24
N GLN A 105 -2.31 9.40 10.83
CA GLN A 105 -2.57 8.07 11.37
C GLN A 105 -2.76 7.05 10.26
N LYS A 106 -2.44 5.80 10.53
CA LYS A 106 -2.54 4.69 9.59
C LYS A 106 -3.44 3.62 10.19
N VAL A 107 -4.42 3.19 9.42
CA VAL A 107 -5.37 2.17 9.84
C VAL A 107 -5.44 1.09 8.76
N VAL A 108 -5.33 -0.17 9.14
CA VAL A 108 -5.58 -1.32 8.26
C VAL A 108 -6.93 -1.91 8.65
N VAL A 109 -7.79 -2.11 7.65
CA VAL A 109 -9.12 -2.70 7.84
C VAL A 109 -9.22 -3.97 7.02
N GLU A 110 -9.45 -5.11 7.68
CA GLU A 110 -9.75 -6.40 7.06
C GLU A 110 -11.02 -6.97 7.70
N LEU A 111 -12.14 -6.88 7.01
CA LEU A 111 -13.46 -7.31 7.46
C LEU A 111 -14.31 -7.73 6.28
N GLY A 112 -15.16 -8.75 6.50
CA GLY A 112 -16.07 -9.24 5.49
C GLY A 112 -16.02 -10.75 5.28
N THR A 113 -15.09 -11.47 5.92
CA THR A 113 -15.05 -12.93 5.82
C THR A 113 -16.18 -13.58 6.64
N ASN A 114 -16.65 -12.91 7.70
CA ASN A 114 -17.71 -13.41 8.59
C ASN A 114 -19.12 -12.90 8.26
N GLY A 115 -19.31 -12.26 7.13
CA GLY A 115 -20.64 -11.79 6.70
C GLY A 115 -20.57 -10.66 5.70
N ALA A 116 -21.55 -10.64 4.81
CA ALA A 116 -21.70 -9.55 3.87
C ALA A 116 -22.13 -8.26 4.55
N PHE A 117 -21.71 -7.14 3.99
CA PHE A 117 -22.09 -5.79 4.42
C PHE A 117 -22.63 -4.97 3.26
N THR A 118 -23.30 -3.88 3.59
CA THR A 118 -23.79 -2.90 2.60
C THR A 118 -22.75 -1.80 2.37
N LYS A 119 -22.92 -1.05 1.28
CA LYS A 119 -22.12 0.13 0.99
C LYS A 119 -22.18 1.18 2.10
N ASP A 120 -23.37 1.40 2.69
CA ASP A 120 -23.55 2.38 3.74
C ASP A 120 -22.84 1.98 5.03
N GLN A 121 -22.88 0.69 5.38
CA GLN A 121 -22.13 0.16 6.52
C GLN A 121 -20.61 0.33 6.33
N LEU A 122 -20.09 0.04 5.13
CA LEU A 122 -18.68 0.27 4.82
C LEU A 122 -18.33 1.76 4.91
N ASN A 123 -19.16 2.63 4.33
CA ASN A 123 -18.96 4.07 4.39
C ASN A 123 -18.95 4.58 5.84
N GLU A 124 -19.88 4.14 6.67
CA GLU A 124 -19.94 4.54 8.07
C GLU A 124 -18.68 4.16 8.85
N LEU A 125 -18.13 2.96 8.61
CA LEU A 125 -16.87 2.54 9.21
C LEU A 125 -15.72 3.41 8.73
N LEU A 126 -15.57 3.61 7.41
CA LEU A 126 -14.49 4.41 6.84
C LEU A 126 -14.56 5.88 7.30
N ASP A 127 -15.76 6.45 7.38
CA ASP A 127 -15.98 7.81 7.87
C ASP A 127 -15.58 7.98 9.36
N SER A 128 -15.73 6.92 10.16
CA SER A 128 -15.32 6.93 11.56
C SER A 128 -13.81 7.11 11.77
N PHE A 129 -13.00 6.82 10.76
CA PHE A 129 -11.56 7.07 10.76
C PHE A 129 -11.14 8.46 10.24
N GLY A 130 -12.10 9.30 9.86
CA GLY A 130 -11.87 10.70 9.53
C GLY A 130 -10.80 10.94 8.47
N LYS A 131 -9.68 11.54 8.89
CA LYS A 131 -8.56 11.93 7.99
C LYS A 131 -7.38 10.94 8.01
N ALA A 132 -7.51 9.79 8.64
CA ALA A 132 -6.47 8.77 8.62
C ALA A 132 -6.25 8.20 7.21
N ASP A 133 -5.06 7.67 6.98
CA ASP A 133 -4.80 6.81 5.82
C ASP A 133 -5.32 5.41 6.12
N ILE A 134 -6.29 4.95 5.33
CA ILE A 134 -6.95 3.67 5.53
C ILE A 134 -6.44 2.69 4.46
N TYR A 135 -5.87 1.59 4.89
CA TYR A 135 -5.43 0.47 4.06
C TYR A 135 -6.51 -0.60 4.13
N LEU A 136 -7.38 -0.60 3.11
CA LEU A 136 -8.56 -1.46 3.06
C LEU A 136 -8.24 -2.75 2.31
N VAL A 137 -8.31 -3.87 3.01
CA VAL A 137 -7.94 -5.19 2.50
C VAL A 137 -9.12 -5.84 1.79
N SER A 138 -8.93 -6.31 0.55
CA SER A 138 -9.92 -7.14 -0.14
C SER A 138 -9.95 -8.54 0.46
N ILE A 139 -11.14 -9.14 0.53
CA ILE A 139 -11.35 -10.42 1.21
C ILE A 139 -11.13 -11.62 0.29
N ARG A 140 -10.73 -12.75 0.90
CA ARG A 140 -10.77 -14.08 0.30
C ARG A 140 -11.60 -14.99 1.21
N VAL A 141 -12.74 -15.44 0.70
CA VAL A 141 -13.66 -16.30 1.43
C VAL A 141 -14.48 -17.15 0.43
N PRO A 142 -14.59 -18.47 0.59
CA PRO A 142 -15.35 -19.32 -0.33
C PRO A 142 -16.87 -19.17 -0.08
N ARG A 143 -17.40 -17.99 -0.32
CA ARG A 143 -18.82 -17.61 -0.15
C ARG A 143 -19.32 -16.85 -1.38
N ASP A 144 -20.59 -16.96 -1.65
CA ASP A 144 -21.27 -16.33 -2.77
C ASP A 144 -21.22 -14.80 -2.77
N TYR A 145 -21.02 -14.19 -1.62
CA TYR A 145 -20.94 -12.74 -1.47
C TYR A 145 -19.51 -12.16 -1.70
N GLU A 146 -18.46 -12.99 -1.82
CA GLU A 146 -17.06 -12.53 -1.95
C GLU A 146 -16.89 -11.45 -3.04
N GLY A 147 -17.36 -11.75 -4.25
CA GLY A 147 -17.24 -10.82 -5.38
C GLY A 147 -17.97 -9.49 -5.16
N ARG A 148 -19.18 -9.55 -4.54
CA ARG A 148 -19.95 -8.35 -4.20
C ARG A 148 -19.24 -7.48 -3.16
N ILE A 149 -18.68 -8.09 -2.12
CA ILE A 149 -17.96 -7.38 -1.07
C ILE A 149 -16.67 -6.76 -1.63
N ASN A 150 -15.89 -7.51 -2.41
CA ASN A 150 -14.68 -6.98 -3.05
C ASN A 150 -14.99 -5.81 -3.99
N LYS A 151 -16.11 -5.85 -4.73
CA LYS A 151 -16.54 -4.71 -5.54
C LYS A 151 -16.77 -3.45 -4.69
N LEU A 152 -17.39 -3.55 -3.52
CA LEU A 152 -17.59 -2.41 -2.61
C LEU A 152 -16.26 -1.87 -2.08
N ILE A 153 -15.31 -2.76 -1.75
CA ILE A 153 -13.96 -2.42 -1.30
C ILE A 153 -13.20 -1.67 -2.40
N TYR A 154 -13.21 -2.15 -3.63
CA TYR A 154 -12.56 -1.51 -4.77
C TYR A 154 -13.16 -0.14 -5.07
N GLU A 155 -14.50 -0.02 -5.09
CA GLU A 155 -15.18 1.26 -5.27
C GLU A 155 -14.85 2.27 -4.17
N ALA A 156 -14.71 1.83 -2.92
CA ALA A 156 -14.34 2.71 -1.82
C ALA A 156 -12.90 3.24 -1.97
N ALA A 157 -11.96 2.36 -2.34
CA ALA A 157 -10.57 2.74 -2.58
C ALA A 157 -10.41 3.67 -3.80
N GLU A 158 -11.23 3.51 -4.84
CA GLU A 158 -11.22 4.38 -6.02
C GLU A 158 -11.77 5.78 -5.71
N LYS A 159 -12.82 5.87 -4.89
CA LYS A 159 -13.56 7.13 -4.66
C LYS A 159 -13.01 7.98 -3.52
N ARG A 160 -12.20 7.42 -2.63
CA ARG A 160 -11.70 8.09 -1.41
C ARG A 160 -10.19 8.24 -1.46
N SER A 161 -9.70 9.45 -1.49
CA SER A 161 -8.26 9.76 -1.60
C SER A 161 -7.42 9.28 -0.41
N ASN A 162 -8.04 9.02 0.74
CA ASN A 162 -7.39 8.50 1.95
C ASN A 162 -7.60 6.99 2.15
N VAL A 163 -8.22 6.29 1.19
CA VAL A 163 -8.40 4.83 1.23
C VAL A 163 -7.51 4.19 0.18
N HIS A 164 -6.66 3.28 0.60
CA HIS A 164 -5.67 2.59 -0.22
C HIS A 164 -5.99 1.11 -0.27
N LEU A 165 -6.15 0.57 -1.47
CA LEU A 165 -6.44 -0.84 -1.66
C LEU A 165 -5.23 -1.72 -1.31
N VAL A 166 -5.45 -2.70 -0.44
CA VAL A 166 -4.57 -3.85 -0.24
C VAL A 166 -5.24 -5.05 -0.93
N ASP A 167 -4.86 -5.32 -2.17
CA ASP A 167 -5.55 -6.30 -3.02
C ASP A 167 -5.14 -7.74 -2.70
N TRP A 168 -5.59 -8.22 -1.53
CA TRP A 168 -5.35 -9.59 -1.08
C TRP A 168 -6.06 -10.61 -1.95
N TYR A 169 -7.26 -10.30 -2.44
CA TYR A 169 -8.00 -11.17 -3.35
C TYR A 169 -7.17 -11.55 -4.58
N LYS A 170 -6.51 -10.57 -5.19
CA LYS A 170 -5.63 -10.80 -6.34
C LYS A 170 -4.31 -11.43 -5.92
N ALA A 171 -3.69 -10.97 -4.85
CA ALA A 171 -2.38 -11.43 -4.43
C ALA A 171 -2.37 -12.88 -3.94
N SER A 172 -3.49 -13.38 -3.41
CA SER A 172 -3.64 -14.76 -2.95
C SER A 172 -4.16 -15.73 -4.02
N ALA A 173 -4.46 -15.22 -5.21
CA ALA A 173 -4.95 -16.07 -6.29
C ALA A 173 -3.90 -17.09 -6.75
N GLY A 174 -4.27 -18.37 -6.79
CA GLY A 174 -3.36 -19.45 -7.18
C GLY A 174 -2.41 -19.91 -6.07
N HIS A 175 -2.61 -19.45 -4.81
CA HIS A 175 -1.81 -19.79 -3.65
C HIS A 175 -2.62 -20.55 -2.58
N PRO A 176 -3.03 -21.80 -2.84
CA PRO A 176 -3.76 -22.59 -1.84
C PRO A 176 -2.97 -22.80 -0.55
N GLU A 177 -1.64 -22.79 -0.61
CA GLU A 177 -0.74 -22.92 0.53
C GLU A 177 -0.78 -21.74 1.51
N TYR A 178 -1.45 -20.65 1.15
CA TYR A 178 -1.65 -19.51 2.05
C TYR A 178 -2.77 -19.75 3.05
N PHE A 179 -3.65 -20.71 2.79
CA PHE A 179 -4.89 -20.92 3.52
C PHE A 179 -4.93 -22.26 4.23
N ALA A 180 -5.57 -22.29 5.38
CA ALA A 180 -6.00 -23.51 6.04
C ALA A 180 -7.09 -24.22 5.17
N TYR A 181 -7.50 -25.41 5.59
CA TYR A 181 -8.47 -26.24 4.85
C TYR A 181 -9.81 -25.55 4.57
N ASP A 182 -10.17 -24.52 5.35
CA ASP A 182 -11.43 -23.78 5.18
C ASP A 182 -11.35 -22.69 4.09
N GLY A 183 -10.15 -22.42 3.56
CA GLY A 183 -9.92 -21.40 2.54
C GLY A 183 -10.08 -19.97 3.00
N ILE A 184 -10.05 -19.72 4.32
CA ILE A 184 -10.22 -18.40 4.96
C ILE A 184 -9.04 -18.08 5.88
N HIS A 185 -8.86 -18.90 6.93
CA HIS A 185 -7.78 -18.70 7.89
C HIS A 185 -6.41 -18.89 7.24
N LEU A 186 -5.44 -18.12 7.69
CA LEU A 186 -4.13 -18.09 7.04
C LEU A 186 -3.15 -19.04 7.72
N GLU A 187 -2.52 -19.85 6.91
CA GLU A 187 -1.28 -20.52 7.27
C GLU A 187 -0.12 -19.50 7.42
N TYR A 188 1.00 -19.90 7.99
CA TYR A 188 2.13 -18.99 8.17
C TYR A 188 2.60 -18.31 6.88
N ALA A 189 2.59 -19.03 5.74
CA ALA A 189 2.94 -18.48 4.45
C ALA A 189 1.97 -17.36 4.01
N GLY A 190 0.67 -17.59 4.19
CA GLY A 190 -0.37 -16.59 3.93
C GLY A 190 -0.28 -15.37 4.84
N SER A 191 -0.09 -15.61 6.15
CA SER A 191 0.11 -14.54 7.14
C SER A 191 1.31 -13.66 6.80
N LYS A 192 2.41 -14.27 6.34
CA LYS A 192 3.58 -13.53 5.87
C LYS A 192 3.29 -12.76 4.59
N ALA A 193 2.65 -13.37 3.60
CA ALA A 193 2.33 -12.75 2.32
C ALA A 193 1.39 -11.55 2.48
N LEU A 194 0.32 -11.67 3.29
CA LEU A 194 -0.60 -10.57 3.56
C LEU A 194 0.10 -9.44 4.34
N THR A 195 0.91 -9.76 5.35
CA THR A 195 1.71 -8.77 6.06
C THR A 195 2.63 -8.00 5.12
N ASP A 196 3.35 -8.69 4.24
CA ASP A 196 4.26 -8.06 3.27
C ASP A 196 3.51 -7.15 2.29
N LEU A 197 2.34 -7.57 1.84
CA LEU A 197 1.47 -6.78 0.96
C LEU A 197 0.97 -5.50 1.64
N ILE A 198 0.50 -5.58 2.89
CA ILE A 198 0.06 -4.41 3.67
C ILE A 198 1.21 -3.42 3.83
N VAL A 199 2.37 -3.89 4.31
CA VAL A 199 3.54 -3.03 4.55
C VAL A 199 4.01 -2.37 3.25
N LYS A 200 4.11 -3.13 2.15
CA LYS A 200 4.47 -2.59 0.84
C LYS A 200 3.49 -1.51 0.37
N THR A 201 2.20 -1.71 0.57
CA THR A 201 1.18 -0.72 0.23
C THR A 201 1.35 0.55 1.07
N MET A 202 1.62 0.41 2.37
CA MET A 202 1.89 1.55 3.26
C MET A 202 3.14 2.33 2.82
N GLU A 203 4.23 1.66 2.47
CA GLU A 203 5.48 2.27 1.97
C GLU A 203 5.25 3.05 0.68
N THR A 204 4.52 2.48 -0.27
CA THR A 204 4.20 3.10 -1.56
C THR A 204 3.45 4.42 -1.39
N HIS A 205 2.44 4.44 -0.51
CA HIS A 205 1.63 5.65 -0.29
C HIS A 205 2.34 6.69 0.60
N ALA A 206 3.28 6.29 1.46
CA ALA A 206 4.13 7.22 2.19
C ALA A 206 5.09 7.99 1.27
N THR A 207 5.58 7.35 0.22
CA THR A 207 6.50 7.94 -0.76
C THR A 207 5.81 8.98 -1.65
N ASN A 208 4.54 8.77 -1.99
CA ASN A 208 3.77 9.62 -2.91
C ASN A 208 3.22 10.91 -2.25
N LYS A 209 3.36 11.09 -0.92
CA LYS A 209 2.85 12.25 -0.17
C LYS A 209 3.87 13.37 0.04
N LYS A 210 5.09 13.20 -0.43
CA LYS A 210 6.18 14.19 -0.39
C LYS A 210 6.44 14.73 -1.79
#